data_1f3419d953a0bfd47ebfb5d05da0309a
#
_entry.id   1f3419d953a0bfd47ebfb5d05da0309a
#
_cell.length_a   1.000
_cell.length_b   1.000
_cell.length_c   1.000
_cell.angle_alpha   90.00
_cell.angle_beta   90.00
_cell.angle_gamma   90.00
#
_symmetry.space_group_name_H-M   'P 1'
#
loop_
_entity.id
_entity.type
_entity.pdbx_description
1 polymer ?
#
loop_
_entity_poly.entity_id
_entity_poly.type
_entity_poly.pdbx_seq_one_letter_code
_entity_poly.pdbx_strand_id
1 'polypeptide(L)'
;MARALAAAHKKGIVLIAAAGNAGAKSPPLYPAADTNVIAVTATDSQDRLFQMSNRGNHVAVAAPGVDVLLPTPGTSYQMATGTSFAAAHISGIVALVLEREPSLTPDSVRRVLLSTAHDLGAAGRDKDFGAGIADAYDALVSIGAKPADALQATRAPQ
;
A
#
# COMPACT_ATOMS: atom_id res chain seq x y z
N MET A 1 1.57 -22.24 6.36
CA MET A 1 1.56 -20.87 5.83
C MET A 1 2.86 -20.15 6.15
N ALA A 2 3.26 -19.92 7.41
CA ALA A 2 4.47 -19.14 7.76
C ALA A 2 5.77 -19.59 7.07
N ARG A 3 6.02 -20.91 6.98
CA ARG A 3 7.21 -21.43 6.26
C ARG A 3 7.23 -21.04 4.78
N ALA A 4 6.06 -21.02 4.11
CA ALA A 4 5.97 -20.65 2.70
C ALA A 4 6.21 -19.15 2.52
N LEU A 5 5.67 -18.30 3.41
CA LEU A 5 5.88 -16.85 3.40
C LEU A 5 7.36 -16.53 3.63
N ALA A 6 8.00 -17.13 4.63
CA ALA A 6 9.43 -16.96 4.89
C ALA A 6 10.30 -17.43 3.71
N ALA A 7 9.95 -18.53 3.07
CA ALA A 7 10.69 -19.03 1.90
C ALA A 7 10.54 -18.09 0.68
N ALA A 8 9.36 -17.53 0.46
CA ALA A 8 9.11 -16.56 -0.61
C ALA A 8 9.88 -15.25 -0.35
N HIS A 9 9.80 -14.72 0.87
CA HIS A 9 10.53 -13.53 1.29
C HIS A 9 12.06 -13.71 1.11
N LYS A 10 12.61 -14.86 1.54
CA LYS A 10 14.03 -15.20 1.35
C LYS A 10 14.44 -15.25 -0.13
N LYS A 11 13.53 -15.55 -1.03
CA LYS A 11 13.75 -15.52 -2.49
C LYS A 11 13.61 -14.12 -3.12
N GLY A 12 13.45 -13.08 -2.31
CA GLY A 12 13.32 -11.71 -2.80
C GLY A 12 11.89 -11.32 -3.21
N ILE A 13 10.88 -12.13 -2.87
CA ILE A 13 9.48 -11.83 -3.20
C ILE A 13 8.90 -10.90 -2.14
N VAL A 14 8.41 -9.72 -2.55
CA VAL A 14 7.67 -8.80 -1.69
C VAL A 14 6.27 -9.35 -1.48
N LEU A 15 5.89 -9.55 -0.22
CA LEU A 15 4.61 -10.11 0.18
C LEU A 15 3.70 -9.00 0.72
N ILE A 16 2.52 -8.85 0.13
CA ILE A 16 1.55 -7.82 0.50
C ILE A 16 0.23 -8.51 0.82
N ALA A 17 -0.45 -8.05 1.86
CA ALA A 17 -1.77 -8.56 2.21
C ALA A 17 -2.68 -7.49 2.79
N ALA A 18 -3.96 -7.62 2.52
CA ALA A 18 -5.01 -6.86 3.16
C ALA A 18 -5.04 -7.14 4.66
N ALA A 19 -5.16 -6.10 5.50
CA ALA A 19 -5.24 -6.24 6.95
C ALA A 19 -6.50 -7.01 7.40
N GLY A 20 -7.58 -6.95 6.60
CA GLY A 20 -8.87 -7.58 6.84
C GLY A 20 -9.98 -6.56 7.08
N ASN A 21 -11.22 -7.04 6.98
CA ASN A 21 -12.44 -6.21 7.02
C ASN A 21 -13.41 -6.67 8.13
N ALA A 22 -12.88 -7.11 9.27
CA ALA A 22 -13.67 -7.58 10.41
C ALA A 22 -13.75 -6.55 11.57
N GLY A 23 -13.20 -5.34 11.35
CA GLY A 23 -13.27 -4.21 12.27
C GLY A 23 -12.17 -4.19 13.34
N ALA A 24 -12.20 -3.13 14.14
CA ALA A 24 -11.14 -2.80 15.11
C ALA A 24 -10.88 -3.86 16.19
N LYS A 25 -11.87 -4.71 16.48
CA LYS A 25 -11.77 -5.76 17.51
C LYS A 25 -11.31 -7.12 16.96
N SER A 26 -11.10 -7.22 15.63
CA SER A 26 -10.62 -8.44 15.01
C SER A 26 -9.23 -8.79 15.55
N PRO A 27 -8.94 -10.05 15.88
CA PRO A 27 -7.56 -10.48 16.07
C PRO A 27 -6.76 -10.31 14.78
N PRO A 28 -5.43 -10.20 14.87
CA PRO A 28 -4.59 -10.18 13.68
C PRO A 28 -4.82 -11.43 12.80
N LEU A 29 -5.10 -11.21 11.52
CA LEU A 29 -5.38 -12.28 10.56
C LEU A 29 -4.15 -12.60 9.71
N TYR A 30 -3.92 -13.88 9.45
CA TYR A 30 -2.90 -14.30 8.49
C TYR A 30 -3.46 -14.31 7.06
N PRO A 31 -2.64 -13.94 6.04
CA PRO A 31 -1.20 -13.73 6.11
C PRO A 31 -0.74 -12.34 6.59
N ALA A 32 -1.63 -11.35 6.74
CA ALA A 32 -1.27 -9.97 7.08
C ALA A 32 -0.47 -9.85 8.40
N ALA A 33 -0.74 -10.71 9.37
CA ALA A 33 -0.04 -10.71 10.66
C ALA A 33 1.36 -11.33 10.63
N ASP A 34 1.81 -11.89 9.50
CA ASP A 34 3.17 -12.42 9.35
C ASP A 34 4.17 -11.29 9.19
N THR A 35 5.30 -11.37 9.88
CA THR A 35 6.33 -10.31 9.88
C THR A 35 6.98 -10.07 8.52
N ASN A 36 6.96 -11.06 7.62
CA ASN A 36 7.46 -10.94 6.25
C ASN A 36 6.45 -10.30 5.30
N VAL A 37 5.24 -9.98 5.76
CA VAL A 37 4.15 -9.47 4.94
C VAL A 37 3.91 -7.99 5.23
N ILE A 38 3.74 -7.18 4.20
CA ILE A 38 3.31 -5.79 4.28
C ILE A 38 1.79 -5.78 4.41
N ALA A 39 1.29 -5.60 5.63
CA ALA A 39 -0.15 -5.51 5.88
C ALA A 39 -0.68 -4.13 5.53
N VAL A 40 -1.76 -4.07 4.76
CA VAL A 40 -2.32 -2.83 4.22
C VAL A 40 -3.72 -2.61 4.74
N THR A 41 -3.96 -1.44 5.35
CA THR A 41 -5.28 -0.93 5.70
C THR A 41 -5.86 -0.05 4.61
N ALA A 42 -7.15 0.30 4.69
CA ALA A 42 -7.85 1.06 3.67
C ALA A 42 -8.27 2.44 4.16
N THR A 43 -8.15 3.44 3.28
CA THR A 43 -8.71 4.78 3.48
C THR A 43 -9.73 5.11 2.40
N ASP A 44 -10.56 6.11 2.69
CA ASP A 44 -11.44 6.77 1.70
C ASP A 44 -10.72 7.93 0.99
N SER A 45 -11.44 8.63 0.11
CA SER A 45 -10.94 9.78 -0.65
C SER A 45 -10.63 11.04 0.20
N GLN A 46 -10.88 10.99 1.51
CA GLN A 46 -10.57 12.05 2.47
C GLN A 46 -9.56 11.57 3.52
N ASP A 47 -8.83 10.50 3.21
CA ASP A 47 -7.83 9.85 4.06
C ASP A 47 -8.37 9.33 5.40
N ARG A 48 -9.69 9.15 5.51
CA ARG A 48 -10.30 8.58 6.71
C ARG A 48 -10.23 7.06 6.65
N LEU A 49 -9.91 6.46 7.80
CA LEU A 49 -9.81 5.01 7.92
C LEU A 49 -11.15 4.32 7.60
N PHE A 50 -11.10 3.28 6.78
CA PHE A 50 -12.23 2.38 6.58
C PHE A 50 -12.64 1.73 7.92
N GLN A 51 -13.88 1.98 8.36
CA GLN A 51 -14.34 1.58 9.70
C GLN A 51 -14.24 0.07 9.96
N MET A 52 -14.40 -0.73 8.91
CA MET A 52 -14.31 -2.19 9.01
C MET A 52 -12.88 -2.71 8.88
N SER A 53 -11.87 -1.85 8.67
CA SER A 53 -10.47 -2.30 8.66
C SER A 53 -10.08 -2.94 9.98
N ASN A 54 -9.37 -4.06 9.93
CA ASN A 54 -8.69 -4.61 11.08
C ASN A 54 -7.55 -3.68 11.50
N ARG A 55 -7.30 -3.59 12.80
CA ARG A 55 -6.31 -2.70 13.40
C ARG A 55 -5.28 -3.49 14.20
N GLY A 56 -4.10 -2.92 14.36
CA GLY A 56 -3.08 -3.52 15.21
C GLY A 56 -1.65 -3.22 14.77
N ASN A 57 -0.68 -3.63 15.57
CA ASN A 57 0.74 -3.38 15.33
C ASN A 57 1.28 -4.02 14.04
N HIS A 58 0.55 -4.97 13.46
CA HIS A 58 0.91 -5.62 12.20
C HIS A 58 0.62 -4.73 10.98
N VAL A 59 -0.30 -3.76 11.07
CA VAL A 59 -0.59 -2.82 9.98
C VAL A 59 0.68 -2.05 9.63
N ALA A 60 1.07 -2.10 8.36
CA ALA A 60 2.29 -1.48 7.88
C ALA A 60 2.04 -0.09 7.30
N VAL A 61 1.09 0.02 6.39
CA VAL A 61 0.72 1.25 5.68
C VAL A 61 -0.76 1.25 5.33
N ALA A 62 -1.27 2.43 4.98
CA ALA A 62 -2.60 2.63 4.42
C ALA A 62 -2.53 2.92 2.91
N ALA A 63 -3.61 2.66 2.20
CA ALA A 63 -3.82 3.06 0.82
C ALA A 63 -5.32 3.22 0.51
N PRO A 64 -5.71 3.88 -0.59
CA PRO A 64 -7.10 3.99 -1.00
C PRO A 64 -7.76 2.61 -1.16
N GLY A 65 -8.92 2.42 -0.54
CA GLY A 65 -9.63 1.14 -0.57
C GLY A 65 -11.13 1.28 -0.30
N VAL A 66 -11.65 2.49 -0.21
CA VAL A 66 -13.10 2.77 -0.06
C VAL A 66 -13.60 3.42 -1.33
N ASP A 67 -14.72 2.92 -1.84
CA ASP A 67 -15.38 3.41 -3.06
C ASP A 67 -14.43 3.48 -4.27
N VAL A 68 -13.64 2.43 -4.45
CA VAL A 68 -12.72 2.29 -5.58
C VAL A 68 -13.51 1.86 -6.81
N LEU A 69 -13.43 2.66 -7.89
CA LEU A 69 -14.05 2.33 -9.17
C LEU A 69 -13.26 1.23 -9.89
N LEU A 70 -13.90 0.12 -10.15
CA LEU A 70 -13.28 -1.07 -10.74
C LEU A 70 -14.01 -1.49 -12.02
N PRO A 71 -13.27 -1.99 -13.03
CA PRO A 71 -13.89 -2.66 -14.16
C PRO A 71 -14.51 -3.99 -13.71
N THR A 72 -15.63 -4.34 -14.33
CA THR A 72 -16.27 -5.65 -14.15
C THR A 72 -16.28 -6.43 -15.47
N PRO A 73 -16.49 -7.74 -15.45
CA PRO A 73 -16.64 -8.50 -16.68
C PRO A 73 -17.67 -7.87 -17.63
N GLY A 74 -17.32 -7.75 -18.90
CA GLY A 74 -18.10 -7.01 -19.90
C GLY A 74 -17.60 -5.57 -20.04
N THR A 75 -18.52 -4.60 -20.14
CA THR A 75 -18.21 -3.18 -20.41
C THR A 75 -18.67 -2.25 -19.28
N SER A 76 -18.87 -2.77 -18.09
CA SER A 76 -19.38 -2.03 -16.95
C SER A 76 -18.30 -1.77 -15.88
N TYR A 77 -18.63 -0.91 -14.94
CA TYR A 77 -17.82 -0.58 -13.77
C TYR A 77 -18.65 -0.71 -12.51
N GLN A 78 -17.98 -0.95 -11.39
CA GLN A 78 -18.61 -0.94 -10.07
C GLN A 78 -17.73 -0.23 -9.05
N MET A 79 -18.37 0.29 -8.00
CA MET A 79 -17.68 0.77 -6.82
C MET A 79 -17.48 -0.40 -5.86
N ALA A 80 -16.30 -0.48 -5.27
CA ALA A 80 -15.97 -1.53 -4.31
C ALA A 80 -15.16 -0.98 -3.13
N THR A 81 -15.37 -1.61 -1.95
CA THR A 81 -14.72 -1.18 -0.71
C THR A 81 -14.12 -2.37 0.01
N GLY A 82 -12.87 -2.22 0.47
CA GLY A 82 -12.16 -3.20 1.27
C GLY A 82 -10.65 -3.02 1.27
N THR A 83 -10.01 -3.54 2.30
CA THR A 83 -8.54 -3.56 2.42
C THR A 83 -7.86 -4.33 1.29
N SER A 84 -8.59 -5.17 0.56
CA SER A 84 -8.10 -5.88 -0.63
C SER A 84 -7.73 -4.92 -1.76
N PHE A 85 -8.51 -3.85 -1.95
CA PHE A 85 -8.24 -2.85 -2.97
C PHE A 85 -7.06 -1.95 -2.58
N ALA A 86 -6.93 -1.63 -1.30
CA ALA A 86 -5.76 -0.97 -0.76
C ALA A 86 -4.47 -1.81 -0.97
N ALA A 87 -4.53 -3.12 -0.74
CA ALA A 87 -3.40 -4.02 -0.99
C ALA A 87 -3.01 -4.06 -2.49
N ALA A 88 -3.98 -3.95 -3.39
CA ALA A 88 -3.70 -3.85 -4.84
C ALA A 88 -2.98 -2.53 -5.19
N HIS A 89 -3.35 -1.40 -4.60
CA HIS A 89 -2.63 -0.13 -4.76
C HIS A 89 -1.16 -0.24 -4.31
N ILE A 90 -0.92 -0.82 -3.12
CA ILE A 90 0.45 -1.04 -2.64
C ILE A 90 1.22 -1.98 -3.57
N SER A 91 0.58 -3.00 -4.13
CA SER A 91 1.22 -3.88 -5.12
C SER A 91 1.66 -3.13 -6.37
N GLY A 92 0.86 -2.17 -6.83
CA GLY A 92 1.21 -1.27 -7.93
C GLY A 92 2.40 -0.36 -7.59
N ILE A 93 2.41 0.25 -6.40
CA ILE A 93 3.54 1.08 -5.95
C ILE A 93 4.82 0.25 -5.86
N VAL A 94 4.76 -0.95 -5.28
CA VAL A 94 5.91 -1.86 -5.20
C VAL A 94 6.42 -2.26 -6.57
N ALA A 95 5.55 -2.49 -7.54
CA ALA A 95 5.95 -2.79 -8.91
C ALA A 95 6.74 -1.62 -9.55
N LEU A 96 6.30 -0.37 -9.33
CA LEU A 96 7.01 0.82 -9.80
C LEU A 96 8.38 0.98 -9.10
N VAL A 97 8.43 0.74 -7.79
CA VAL A 97 9.69 0.80 -7.01
C VAL A 97 10.69 -0.24 -7.51
N LEU A 98 10.26 -1.48 -7.75
CA LEU A 98 11.12 -2.57 -8.24
C LEU A 98 11.47 -2.42 -9.72
N GLU A 99 10.61 -1.80 -10.52
CA GLU A 99 10.96 -1.44 -11.91
C GLU A 99 12.10 -0.42 -11.94
N ARG A 100 12.03 0.58 -11.05
CA ARG A 100 13.04 1.64 -10.94
C ARG A 100 14.35 1.14 -10.34
N GLU A 101 14.29 0.29 -9.32
CA GLU A 101 15.46 -0.26 -8.62
C GLU A 101 15.27 -1.77 -8.35
N PRO A 102 15.56 -2.62 -9.37
CA PRO A 102 15.33 -4.06 -9.29
C PRO A 102 16.18 -4.80 -8.24
N SER A 103 17.22 -4.15 -7.71
CA SER A 103 18.13 -4.75 -6.71
C SER A 103 17.60 -4.67 -5.28
N LEU A 104 16.49 -3.97 -5.03
CA LEU A 104 15.92 -3.82 -3.70
C LEU A 104 15.43 -5.16 -3.14
N THR A 105 15.83 -5.44 -1.91
CA THR A 105 15.29 -6.55 -1.14
C THR A 105 13.89 -6.26 -0.64
N PRO A 106 13.06 -7.26 -0.28
CA PRO A 106 11.74 -7.04 0.32
C PRO A 106 11.77 -6.12 1.54
N ASP A 107 12.79 -6.24 2.39
CA ASP A 107 12.96 -5.36 3.56
C ASP A 107 13.30 -3.92 3.15
N SER A 108 14.05 -3.73 2.07
CA SER A 108 14.37 -2.40 1.55
C SER A 108 13.14 -1.74 0.93
N VAL A 109 12.36 -2.49 0.15
CA VAL A 109 11.06 -2.01 -0.38
C VAL A 109 10.12 -1.62 0.75
N ARG A 110 10.01 -2.46 1.79
CA ARG A 110 9.22 -2.13 2.98
C ARG A 110 9.70 -0.82 3.63
N ARG A 111 11.02 -0.64 3.82
CA ARG A 111 11.56 0.61 4.39
C ARG A 111 11.22 1.83 3.54
N VAL A 112 11.34 1.74 2.22
CA VAL A 112 10.94 2.82 1.30
C VAL A 112 9.49 3.20 1.54
N LEU A 113 8.55 2.26 1.49
CA LEU A 113 7.13 2.53 1.71
C LEU A 113 6.85 3.18 3.07
N LEU A 114 7.48 2.67 4.15
CA LEU A 114 7.23 3.17 5.49
C LEU A 114 7.84 4.55 5.75
N SER A 115 9.00 4.84 5.16
CA SER A 115 9.69 6.12 5.37
C SER A 115 9.17 7.26 4.51
N THR A 116 8.40 6.96 3.47
CA THR A 116 7.82 7.94 2.54
C THR A 116 6.30 8.04 2.64
N ALA A 117 5.70 7.29 3.57
CA ALA A 117 4.27 7.40 3.85
C ALA A 117 3.96 8.75 4.52
N HIS A 118 2.84 9.36 4.13
CA HIS A 118 2.31 10.54 4.81
C HIS A 118 1.59 10.11 6.07
N ASP A 119 2.02 10.63 7.20
CA ASP A 119 1.48 10.29 8.51
C ASP A 119 -0.01 10.65 8.61
N LEU A 120 -0.80 9.71 9.11
CA LEU A 120 -2.24 9.86 9.34
C LEU A 120 -2.60 9.40 10.74
N GLY A 121 -3.60 10.04 11.33
CA GLY A 121 -4.09 9.67 12.66
C GLY A 121 -3.25 10.21 13.79
N ALA A 122 -2.80 9.36 14.70
CA ALA A 122 -1.89 9.76 15.77
C ALA A 122 -0.47 9.94 15.23
N ALA A 123 0.23 10.96 15.69
CA ALA A 123 1.57 11.28 15.19
C ALA A 123 2.53 10.09 15.26
N GLY A 124 3.15 9.77 14.13
CA GLY A 124 4.03 8.62 13.93
C GLY A 124 3.25 7.31 13.72
N ARG A 125 3.97 6.20 13.79
CA ARG A 125 3.35 4.88 13.52
C ARG A 125 2.28 4.53 14.55
N ASP A 126 1.09 4.23 14.09
CA ASP A 126 -0.04 3.83 14.93
C ASP A 126 -0.68 2.49 14.51
N LYS A 127 -1.74 2.06 15.21
CA LYS A 127 -2.42 0.79 14.97
C LYS A 127 -3.46 0.85 13.85
N ASP A 128 -3.86 2.05 13.46
CA ASP A 128 -4.93 2.31 12.50
C ASP A 128 -4.38 2.45 11.09
N PHE A 129 -3.32 3.25 10.92
CA PHE A 129 -2.75 3.58 9.62
C PHE A 129 -1.34 3.01 9.39
N GLY A 130 -0.73 2.38 10.40
CA GLY A 130 0.67 1.96 10.33
C GLY A 130 1.60 3.17 10.28
N ALA A 131 2.39 3.30 9.22
CA ALA A 131 3.25 4.47 8.98
C ALA A 131 2.51 5.63 8.29
N GLY A 132 1.24 5.46 7.95
CA GLY A 132 0.45 6.43 7.20
C GLY A 132 0.07 5.95 5.80
N ILE A 133 -0.45 6.86 4.97
CA ILE A 133 -0.82 6.56 3.59
C ILE A 133 0.41 6.55 2.69
N ALA A 134 0.57 5.48 1.90
CA ALA A 134 1.70 5.34 1.00
C ALA A 134 1.61 6.32 -0.17
N ASP A 135 2.74 6.95 -0.49
CA ASP A 135 2.88 7.84 -1.64
C ASP A 135 3.84 7.25 -2.67
N ALA A 136 3.34 7.04 -3.90
CA ALA A 136 4.13 6.47 -4.99
C ALA A 136 5.23 7.42 -5.47
N TYR A 137 4.94 8.72 -5.51
CA TYR A 137 5.89 9.72 -5.96
C TYR A 137 7.06 9.84 -5.00
N ASP A 138 6.78 10.00 -3.70
CA ASP A 138 7.81 10.13 -2.68
C ASP A 138 8.62 8.82 -2.55
N ALA A 139 7.98 7.66 -2.69
CA ALA A 139 8.68 6.39 -2.74
C ALA A 139 9.70 6.33 -3.88
N LEU A 140 9.32 6.73 -5.09
CA LEU A 140 10.20 6.75 -6.26
C LEU A 140 11.31 7.81 -6.14
N VAL A 141 11.00 9.00 -5.66
CA VAL A 141 11.99 10.07 -5.44
C VAL A 141 13.04 9.64 -4.42
N SER A 142 12.63 8.97 -3.35
CA SER A 142 13.54 8.50 -2.29
C SER A 142 14.59 7.50 -2.78
N ILE A 143 14.33 6.81 -3.89
CA ILE A 143 15.25 5.86 -4.53
C ILE A 143 15.92 6.44 -5.78
N GLY A 144 15.95 7.78 -5.90
CA GLY A 144 16.68 8.51 -6.95
C GLY A 144 15.94 8.63 -8.29
N ALA A 145 14.62 8.46 -8.32
CA ALA A 145 13.85 8.90 -9.48
C ALA A 145 13.93 10.43 -9.56
N LYS A 146 14.33 10.95 -10.72
CA LYS A 146 14.21 12.38 -10.96
C LYS A 146 12.72 12.71 -11.06
N PRO A 147 12.25 13.78 -10.38
CA PRO A 147 10.93 14.30 -10.69
C PRO A 147 10.86 14.48 -12.20
N ALA A 148 9.80 14.00 -12.83
CA ALA A 148 9.56 14.31 -14.23
C ALA A 148 9.61 15.84 -14.29
N ASP A 149 10.54 16.39 -15.08
CA ASP A 149 10.50 17.81 -15.42
C ASP A 149 9.06 18.06 -15.82
N ALA A 150 8.38 18.93 -15.06
CA ALA A 150 6.95 19.15 -15.21
C ALA A 150 6.69 19.22 -16.70
N LEU A 151 5.86 18.32 -17.21
CA LEU A 151 5.50 18.26 -18.60
C LEU A 151 5.20 19.69 -19.01
N GLN A 152 6.14 20.37 -19.64
CA GLN A 152 5.90 21.66 -20.25
C GLN A 152 4.78 21.38 -21.21
N ALA A 153 3.57 21.63 -20.74
CA ALA A 153 2.42 21.70 -21.63
C ALA A 153 2.80 22.74 -22.66
N THR A 154 3.36 22.30 -23.78
CA THR A 154 3.49 23.10 -24.96
C THR A 154 2.07 23.47 -25.35
N ARG A 155 1.62 24.64 -24.84
CA ARG A 155 0.50 25.34 -25.41
C ARG A 155 0.86 25.51 -26.88
N ALA A 156 0.22 24.74 -27.72
CA ALA A 156 0.19 25.03 -29.15
C ALA A 156 -0.30 26.47 -29.28
N PRO A 157 0.40 27.35 -30.02
CA PRO A 157 -0.11 28.66 -30.32
C PRO A 157 -1.40 28.49 -31.15
N GLN A 158 -2.46 29.18 -30.73
CA GLN A 158 -3.70 29.31 -31.50
C GLN A 158 -3.43 30.11 -32.77
#